data_18007cc25a1b01151b8e318cb71a21f2
#
_entry.id   18007cc25a1b01151b8e318cb71a21f2
#
_cell.length_a   1.000
_cell.length_b   1.000
_cell.length_c   1.000
_cell.angle_alpha   90.00
_cell.angle_beta   90.00
_cell.angle_gamma   90.00
#
_symmetry.space_group_name_H-M   'P 1'
#
loop_
_entity.id
_entity.type
_entity.pdbx_description
1 polymer ?
#
loop_
_entity_poly.entity_id
_entity_poly.type
_entity_poly.pdbx_seq_one_letter_code
_entity_poly.pdbx_strand_id
1 'polypeptide(L)'
;MKRIVLTTLALLAFTAAFAQKARLIRHERCKIEGIAPRPETGAITGSQFMLRADTITFQQREQLIVYAILGGNVPDSLRFFRKIEFTTPVVDSIAVFQQPHTIALWVTHDYLAIGTNDDFVRMPMGPIAAQRIADALKCSLPTSFIVDRINDVSEGAIDIFPFRPLGDRNTRPIVFQDSNNAINALMKAHGYHYGQMISGLKKDIVLATRLWSAPRYLNRVAIYGWYRPDGSRVQSTYAGHGVNYVDYSHGVRLVSRRATIDGKECDVREILENPVTFRLLSDEAAPIVPASYINPGKQ
;
A
#
# COMPACT_ATOMS: atom_id res chain seq x y z
N MET A 1 24.34 0.79 68.00
CA MET A 1 24.75 1.32 66.68
C MET A 1 23.97 0.55 65.61
N LYS A 2 22.87 1.10 65.09
CA LYS A 2 22.06 0.47 64.04
C LYS A 2 22.54 1.07 62.70
N ARG A 3 23.04 0.20 61.81
CA ARG A 3 23.38 0.58 60.44
C ARG A 3 22.12 0.59 59.61
N ILE A 4 21.76 1.75 59.07
CA ILE A 4 20.72 1.94 58.07
C ILE A 4 21.36 1.64 56.73
N VAL A 5 20.90 0.60 56.04
CA VAL A 5 21.23 0.29 54.66
C VAL A 5 20.22 1.02 53.79
N LEU A 6 20.65 2.06 53.10
CA LEU A 6 19.88 2.74 52.06
C LEU A 6 19.98 1.89 50.80
N THR A 7 18.88 1.23 50.43
CA THR A 7 18.72 0.58 49.13
C THR A 7 18.20 1.64 48.16
N THR A 8 19.05 2.12 47.30
CA THR A 8 18.69 2.98 46.15
C THR A 8 18.01 2.10 45.09
N LEU A 9 16.70 2.19 44.98
CA LEU A 9 15.96 1.63 43.87
C LEU A 9 16.20 2.51 42.63
N ALA A 10 17.02 2.03 41.68
CA ALA A 10 17.14 2.65 40.38
C ALA A 10 15.88 2.29 39.56
N LEU A 11 14.95 3.24 39.45
CA LEU A 11 13.85 3.15 38.48
C LEU A 11 14.44 3.27 37.07
N LEU A 12 14.64 2.16 36.38
CA LEU A 12 14.86 2.14 34.94
C LEU A 12 13.53 2.54 34.29
N ALA A 13 13.42 3.83 33.93
CA ALA A 13 12.37 4.31 33.06
C ALA A 13 12.62 3.72 31.65
N PHE A 14 11.95 2.64 31.31
CA PHE A 14 11.80 2.21 29.93
C PHE A 14 10.95 3.26 29.20
N THR A 15 11.58 4.27 28.62
CA THR A 15 10.94 5.07 27.59
C THR A 15 10.86 4.20 26.34
N ALA A 16 9.71 3.54 26.14
CA ALA A 16 9.37 2.98 24.84
C ALA A 16 9.34 4.15 23.85
N ALA A 17 10.41 4.31 23.08
CA ALA A 17 10.46 5.29 22.01
C ALA A 17 9.53 4.80 20.89
N PHE A 18 8.27 5.22 20.94
CA PHE A 18 7.34 5.00 19.85
C PHE A 18 7.85 5.73 18.61
N ALA A 19 7.85 5.04 17.47
CA ALA A 19 8.07 5.69 16.18
C ALA A 19 7.12 6.90 16.09
N GLN A 20 7.66 8.05 15.76
CA GLN A 20 6.83 9.24 15.58
C GLN A 20 5.85 8.97 14.44
N LYS A 21 4.56 9.29 14.64
CA LYS A 21 3.55 9.17 13.58
C LYS A 21 4.03 9.89 12.33
N ALA A 22 3.76 9.31 11.17
CA ALA A 22 4.04 9.94 9.90
C ALA A 22 3.26 11.25 9.76
N ARG A 23 3.82 12.19 9.01
CA ARG A 23 3.16 13.45 8.64
C ARG A 23 3.04 13.60 7.13
N LEU A 24 1.93 14.13 6.67
CA LEU A 24 1.69 14.46 5.28
C LEU A 24 2.31 15.83 4.97
N ILE A 25 3.18 15.88 3.96
CA ILE A 25 3.73 17.15 3.47
C ILE A 25 2.79 17.66 2.36
N ARG A 26 1.80 18.44 2.76
CA ARG A 26 0.63 18.79 1.93
C ARG A 26 0.96 19.49 0.61
N HIS A 27 2.03 20.29 0.58
CA HIS A 27 2.39 21.11 -0.59
C HIS A 27 3.35 20.40 -1.56
N GLU A 28 3.89 19.24 -1.19
CA GLU A 28 4.80 18.51 -2.04
C GLU A 28 4.07 17.38 -2.78
N ARG A 29 3.91 17.59 -4.09
CA ARG A 29 3.41 16.60 -5.04
C ARG A 29 4.49 16.33 -6.07
N CYS A 30 4.66 15.08 -6.44
CA CYS A 30 5.59 14.67 -7.49
C CYS A 30 4.82 13.90 -8.55
N LYS A 31 4.99 14.28 -9.82
CA LYS A 31 4.34 13.57 -10.93
C LYS A 31 4.88 12.13 -11.01
N ILE A 32 4.00 11.18 -11.22
CA ILE A 32 4.38 9.79 -11.49
C ILE A 32 4.84 9.71 -12.94
N GLU A 33 6.13 9.46 -13.12
CA GLU A 33 6.70 9.26 -14.45
C GLU A 33 6.22 7.93 -15.04
N GLY A 34 6.05 7.88 -16.36
CA GLY A 34 5.68 6.67 -17.07
C GLY A 34 4.17 6.45 -17.24
N ILE A 35 3.30 7.18 -16.51
CA ILE A 35 1.87 7.20 -16.84
C ILE A 35 1.68 8.08 -18.08
N ALA A 36 1.23 7.49 -19.18
CA ALA A 36 0.92 8.22 -20.40
C ALA A 36 -0.15 9.30 -20.17
N PRO A 37 -0.19 10.38 -20.98
CA PRO A 37 -1.35 11.25 -21.01
C PRO A 37 -2.64 10.43 -21.21
N ARG A 38 -3.77 10.94 -20.70
CA ARG A 38 -5.06 10.28 -20.99
C ARG A 38 -5.28 10.31 -22.52
N PRO A 39 -5.64 9.17 -23.12
CA PRO A 39 -5.97 9.15 -24.54
C PRO A 39 -7.15 10.09 -24.83
N GLU A 40 -7.04 10.89 -25.87
CA GLU A 40 -8.13 11.77 -26.33
C GLU A 40 -9.30 10.94 -26.89
N THR A 41 -8.99 9.81 -27.49
CA THR A 41 -9.97 8.86 -28.03
C THR A 41 -9.73 7.46 -27.45
N GLY A 42 -10.81 6.72 -27.18
CA GLY A 42 -10.73 5.34 -26.69
C GLY A 42 -10.51 5.21 -25.17
N ALA A 43 -10.33 6.30 -24.42
CA ALA A 43 -10.39 6.24 -22.97
C ALA A 43 -11.83 5.98 -22.53
N ILE A 44 -12.02 4.95 -21.70
CA ILE A 44 -13.32 4.52 -21.21
C ILE A 44 -13.50 4.90 -19.74
N THR A 45 -14.75 5.02 -19.31
CA THR A 45 -15.05 5.28 -17.89
C THR A 45 -14.79 4.01 -17.05
N GLY A 46 -14.78 4.17 -15.73
CA GLY A 46 -14.63 3.04 -14.81
C GLY A 46 -15.75 2.02 -14.99
N SER A 47 -16.98 2.47 -15.09
CA SER A 47 -18.16 1.63 -15.31
C SER A 47 -18.09 0.85 -16.63
N GLN A 48 -17.68 1.51 -17.72
CA GLN A 48 -17.47 0.86 -19.02
C GLN A 48 -16.34 -0.20 -18.96
N PHE A 49 -15.26 0.11 -18.24
CA PHE A 49 -14.19 -0.86 -18.02
C PHE A 49 -14.70 -2.10 -17.31
N MET A 50 -15.52 -1.94 -16.26
CA MET A 50 -16.05 -3.06 -15.48
C MET A 50 -16.99 -3.95 -16.28
N LEU A 51 -17.85 -3.37 -17.12
CA LEU A 51 -18.69 -4.15 -18.05
C LEU A 51 -17.84 -5.03 -18.98
N ARG A 52 -16.74 -4.47 -19.51
CA ARG A 52 -15.82 -5.25 -20.36
C ARG A 52 -15.07 -6.31 -19.53
N ALA A 53 -14.64 -5.97 -18.33
CA ALA A 53 -13.88 -6.87 -17.45
C ALA A 53 -14.70 -8.10 -17.00
N ASP A 54 -16.03 -8.00 -16.93
CA ASP A 54 -16.92 -9.09 -16.52
C ASP A 54 -17.12 -10.15 -17.63
N THR A 55 -16.75 -9.84 -18.88
CA THR A 55 -16.95 -10.73 -20.04
C THR A 55 -15.68 -11.48 -20.47
N ILE A 56 -14.55 -11.25 -19.83
CA ILE A 56 -13.24 -11.79 -20.20
C ILE A 56 -12.64 -12.64 -19.08
N THR A 57 -11.64 -13.46 -19.43
CA THR A 57 -10.94 -14.29 -18.44
C THR A 57 -10.14 -13.44 -17.45
N PHE A 58 -9.77 -14.05 -16.32
CA PHE A 58 -8.90 -13.40 -15.32
C PHE A 58 -7.60 -12.88 -15.97
N GLN A 59 -6.91 -13.69 -16.76
CA GLN A 59 -5.65 -13.31 -17.39
C GLN A 59 -5.81 -12.13 -18.36
N GLN A 60 -6.88 -12.15 -19.16
CA GLN A 60 -7.21 -11.03 -20.06
C GLN A 60 -7.53 -9.76 -19.28
N ARG A 61 -8.25 -9.87 -18.16
CA ARG A 61 -8.55 -8.75 -17.27
C ARG A 61 -7.28 -8.15 -16.68
N GLU A 62 -6.37 -8.96 -16.14
CA GLU A 62 -5.10 -8.49 -15.58
C GLU A 62 -4.26 -7.75 -16.64
N GLN A 63 -4.20 -8.25 -17.88
CA GLN A 63 -3.53 -7.55 -18.97
C GLN A 63 -4.21 -6.23 -19.32
N LEU A 64 -5.55 -6.23 -19.40
CA LEU A 64 -6.30 -5.02 -19.72
C LEU A 64 -6.12 -3.94 -18.64
N ILE A 65 -6.06 -4.32 -17.35
CA ILE A 65 -5.76 -3.42 -16.23
C ILE A 65 -4.39 -2.75 -16.43
N VAL A 66 -3.35 -3.55 -16.72
CA VAL A 66 -1.99 -3.03 -16.95
C VAL A 66 -1.98 -2.03 -18.12
N TYR A 67 -2.60 -2.38 -19.24
CA TYR A 67 -2.68 -1.50 -20.41
C TYR A 67 -3.45 -0.20 -20.11
N ALA A 68 -4.58 -0.28 -19.41
CA ALA A 68 -5.38 0.89 -19.09
C ALA A 68 -4.63 1.87 -18.20
N ILE A 69 -3.95 1.38 -17.16
CA ILE A 69 -3.22 2.24 -16.22
C ILE A 69 -1.99 2.85 -16.86
N LEU A 70 -1.14 2.06 -17.51
CA LEU A 70 0.07 2.56 -18.18
C LEU A 70 -0.27 3.44 -19.39
N GLY A 71 -1.37 3.13 -20.09
CA GLY A 71 -1.92 3.94 -21.18
C GLY A 71 -2.60 5.23 -20.72
N GLY A 72 -2.58 5.54 -19.43
CA GLY A 72 -3.06 6.81 -18.89
C GLY A 72 -4.57 6.90 -18.66
N ASN A 73 -5.33 5.80 -18.75
CA ASN A 73 -6.76 5.81 -18.43
C ASN A 73 -6.99 5.76 -16.91
N VAL A 74 -6.46 6.74 -16.21
CA VAL A 74 -6.52 6.90 -14.75
C VAL A 74 -7.05 8.29 -14.38
N PRO A 75 -7.69 8.47 -13.23
CA PRO A 75 -8.05 9.79 -12.71
C PRO A 75 -6.82 10.70 -12.54
N ASP A 76 -6.98 11.99 -12.73
CA ASP A 76 -5.87 12.94 -12.77
C ASP A 76 -5.11 13.03 -11.44
N SER A 77 -5.80 12.89 -10.31
CA SER A 77 -5.16 12.92 -8.99
C SER A 77 -4.18 11.75 -8.77
N LEU A 78 -4.42 10.59 -9.41
CA LEU A 78 -3.49 9.44 -9.36
C LEU A 78 -2.22 9.61 -10.19
N ARG A 79 -2.08 10.72 -10.91
CA ARG A 79 -0.85 11.05 -11.65
C ARG A 79 0.24 11.65 -10.79
N PHE A 80 -0.04 11.83 -9.48
CA PHE A 80 0.87 12.47 -8.55
C PHE A 80 1.00 11.67 -7.26
N PHE A 81 2.24 11.55 -6.80
CA PHE A 81 2.52 11.12 -5.45
C PHE A 81 2.27 12.25 -4.44
N ARG A 82 1.97 11.83 -3.21
CA ARG A 82 2.00 12.66 -2.00
C ARG A 82 3.23 12.29 -1.19
N LYS A 83 3.91 13.28 -0.64
CA LYS A 83 5.06 13.06 0.24
C LYS A 83 4.57 12.82 1.66
N ILE A 84 5.03 11.74 2.25
CA ILE A 84 4.89 11.47 3.69
C ILE A 84 6.27 11.45 4.32
N GLU A 85 6.36 11.87 5.57
CA GLU A 85 7.62 11.91 6.31
C GLU A 85 7.42 11.40 7.73
N PHE A 86 8.37 10.64 8.24
CA PHE A 86 8.37 10.13 9.61
C PHE A 86 9.80 10.01 10.14
N THR A 87 9.92 9.95 11.46
CA THR A 87 11.20 9.75 12.14
C THR A 87 11.22 8.36 12.78
N THR A 88 12.33 7.64 12.61
CA THR A 88 12.51 6.34 13.24
C THR A 88 12.72 6.48 14.75
N PRO A 89 12.33 5.47 15.55
CA PRO A 89 12.67 5.45 16.97
C PRO A 89 14.17 5.27 17.18
N VAL A 90 14.65 5.62 18.36
CA VAL A 90 15.99 5.24 18.83
C VAL A 90 15.89 3.88 19.53
N VAL A 91 16.72 2.91 19.10
CA VAL A 91 16.80 1.57 19.69
C VAL A 91 18.29 1.18 19.78
N ASP A 92 18.88 1.34 20.95
CA ASP A 92 20.33 1.16 21.17
C ASP A 92 20.85 -0.23 20.76
N SER A 93 20.02 -1.26 20.88
CA SER A 93 20.37 -2.63 20.52
C SER A 93 20.39 -2.91 19.00
N ILE A 94 19.90 -1.97 18.17
CA ILE A 94 19.81 -2.13 16.72
C ILE A 94 20.61 -1.03 16.04
N ALA A 95 21.73 -1.40 15.40
CA ALA A 95 22.71 -0.47 14.84
C ALA A 95 22.09 0.66 13.99
N VAL A 96 21.12 0.34 13.12
CA VAL A 96 20.46 1.33 12.25
C VAL A 96 19.55 2.30 13.03
N PHE A 97 19.22 2.02 14.29
CA PHE A 97 18.36 2.85 15.13
C PHE A 97 19.08 3.45 16.34
N GLN A 98 20.42 3.41 16.41
CA GLN A 98 21.19 4.06 17.46
C GLN A 98 21.03 5.59 17.43
N GLN A 99 20.58 6.13 16.31
CA GLN A 99 20.15 7.52 16.16
C GLN A 99 18.84 7.58 15.37
N PRO A 100 18.01 8.63 15.53
CA PRO A 100 16.81 8.79 14.74
C PRO A 100 17.17 9.15 13.31
N HIS A 101 16.42 8.59 12.35
CA HIS A 101 16.51 8.93 10.93
C HIS A 101 15.19 9.56 10.47
N THR A 102 15.30 10.64 9.70
CA THR A 102 14.14 11.21 9.01
C THR A 102 13.98 10.57 7.64
N ILE A 103 12.85 9.91 7.42
CA ILE A 103 12.55 9.20 6.18
C ILE A 103 11.41 9.91 5.45
N ALA A 104 11.60 10.19 4.16
CA ALA A 104 10.54 10.67 3.29
C ALA A 104 10.26 9.67 2.18
N LEU A 105 8.97 9.39 1.99
CA LEU A 105 8.46 8.53 0.92
C LEU A 105 7.46 9.31 0.05
N TRP A 106 7.36 8.95 -1.22
CA TRP A 106 6.34 9.42 -2.15
C TRP A 106 5.39 8.28 -2.47
N VAL A 107 4.12 8.44 -2.08
CA VAL A 107 3.09 7.39 -2.15
C VAL A 107 1.86 7.88 -2.91
N THR A 108 1.11 6.97 -3.54
CA THR A 108 -0.19 7.33 -4.11
C THR A 108 -1.18 7.62 -2.98
N HIS A 109 -2.01 8.67 -3.16
CA HIS A 109 -2.99 9.07 -2.15
C HIS A 109 -4.14 8.06 -2.00
N ASP A 110 -4.45 7.34 -3.07
CA ASP A 110 -5.51 6.32 -3.14
C ASP A 110 -4.98 5.08 -3.88
N TYR A 111 -5.80 4.08 -4.00
CA TYR A 111 -5.52 2.86 -4.74
C TYR A 111 -5.57 3.11 -6.24
N LEU A 112 -4.75 2.38 -7.00
CA LEU A 112 -4.78 2.43 -8.46
C LEU A 112 -6.20 2.24 -8.97
N ALA A 113 -6.63 3.14 -9.84
CA ALA A 113 -7.98 3.17 -10.37
C ALA A 113 -7.96 3.37 -11.89
N ILE A 114 -9.01 2.90 -12.55
CA ILE A 114 -9.22 3.04 -13.99
C ILE A 114 -10.47 3.87 -14.21
N GLY A 115 -10.44 4.81 -15.15
CA GLY A 115 -11.57 5.63 -15.54
C GLY A 115 -11.28 7.12 -15.55
N THR A 116 -12.32 7.93 -15.53
CA THR A 116 -12.30 9.40 -15.53
C THR A 116 -12.25 9.94 -14.10
N ASN A 117 -12.24 11.26 -13.94
CA ASN A 117 -12.35 11.88 -12.61
C ASN A 117 -13.74 11.66 -11.99
N ASP A 118 -14.78 11.57 -12.82
CA ASP A 118 -16.17 11.45 -12.39
C ASP A 118 -16.66 10.01 -12.31
N ASP A 119 -16.10 9.11 -13.14
CA ASP A 119 -16.44 7.69 -13.16
C ASP A 119 -15.17 6.85 -13.25
N PHE A 120 -14.68 6.40 -12.10
CA PHE A 120 -13.53 5.52 -11.93
C PHE A 120 -13.82 4.38 -10.97
N VAL A 121 -13.06 3.31 -11.10
CA VAL A 121 -13.09 2.18 -10.17
C VAL A 121 -11.68 1.93 -9.63
N ARG A 122 -11.53 1.94 -8.28
CA ARG A 122 -10.33 1.45 -7.59
C ARG A 122 -10.19 -0.02 -7.93
N MET A 123 -9.15 -0.35 -8.66
CA MET A 123 -9.07 -1.60 -9.40
C MET A 123 -8.43 -2.71 -8.56
N PRO A 124 -9.21 -3.71 -8.07
CA PRO A 124 -8.63 -4.92 -7.55
C PRO A 124 -7.91 -5.68 -8.66
N MET A 125 -6.67 -6.09 -8.40
CA MET A 125 -5.85 -6.86 -9.33
C MET A 125 -4.94 -7.83 -8.59
N GLY A 126 -4.39 -8.81 -9.31
CA GLY A 126 -3.41 -9.74 -8.76
C GLY A 126 -2.04 -9.08 -8.54
N PRO A 127 -1.21 -9.66 -7.67
CA PRO A 127 0.10 -9.09 -7.33
C PRO A 127 1.05 -9.05 -8.54
N ILE A 128 0.89 -9.93 -9.52
CA ILE A 128 1.73 -9.95 -10.73
C ILE A 128 1.43 -8.76 -11.64
N ALA A 129 0.16 -8.42 -11.84
CA ALA A 129 -0.21 -7.21 -12.59
C ALA A 129 0.19 -5.94 -11.83
N ALA A 130 -0.03 -5.92 -10.50
CA ALA A 130 0.40 -4.82 -9.63
C ALA A 130 1.92 -4.59 -9.72
N GLN A 131 2.72 -5.66 -9.68
CA GLN A 131 4.17 -5.59 -9.79
C GLN A 131 4.61 -5.08 -11.17
N ARG A 132 3.98 -5.55 -12.26
CA ARG A 132 4.28 -5.06 -13.62
C ARG A 132 4.03 -3.57 -13.75
N ILE A 133 2.95 -3.06 -13.17
CA ILE A 133 2.66 -1.62 -13.14
C ILE A 133 3.72 -0.88 -12.30
N ALA A 134 4.02 -1.39 -11.11
CA ALA A 134 5.03 -0.82 -10.23
C ALA A 134 6.40 -0.72 -10.93
N ASP A 135 6.84 -1.79 -11.60
CA ASP A 135 8.13 -1.82 -12.32
C ASP A 135 8.17 -0.82 -13.47
N ALA A 136 7.11 -0.75 -14.29
CA ALA A 136 7.02 0.18 -15.41
C ALA A 136 7.03 1.66 -14.96
N LEU A 137 6.50 1.95 -13.77
CA LEU A 137 6.42 3.28 -13.18
C LEU A 137 7.57 3.60 -12.22
N LYS A 138 8.62 2.77 -12.16
CA LYS A 138 9.74 2.90 -11.20
C LYS A 138 9.26 3.00 -9.75
N CYS A 139 8.30 2.15 -9.40
CA CYS A 139 7.69 2.06 -8.08
C CYS A 139 8.00 0.74 -7.39
N SER A 140 7.67 0.67 -6.13
CA SER A 140 7.56 -0.53 -5.30
C SER A 140 6.12 -0.70 -4.83
N LEU A 141 5.74 -1.92 -4.49
CA LEU A 141 4.59 -2.17 -3.63
C LEU A 141 4.99 -1.88 -2.17
N PRO A 142 4.06 -1.49 -1.30
CA PRO A 142 4.36 -1.20 0.10
C PRO A 142 4.66 -2.46 0.90
N THR A 143 5.30 -2.30 2.06
CA THR A 143 5.29 -3.26 3.16
C THR A 143 4.11 -2.95 4.11
N SER A 144 3.79 -3.85 5.05
CA SER A 144 2.85 -3.58 6.14
C SER A 144 3.22 -2.31 6.91
N PHE A 145 4.50 -2.13 7.21
CA PHE A 145 5.02 -0.93 7.88
C PHE A 145 4.73 0.35 7.09
N ILE A 146 4.98 0.36 5.78
CA ILE A 146 4.68 1.52 4.93
C ILE A 146 3.18 1.80 4.87
N VAL A 147 2.34 0.76 4.83
CA VAL A 147 0.87 0.92 4.88
C VAL A 147 0.43 1.58 6.18
N ASP A 148 1.02 1.20 7.32
CA ASP A 148 0.76 1.86 8.61
C ASP A 148 1.15 3.35 8.56
N ARG A 149 2.32 3.70 7.98
CA ARG A 149 2.74 5.11 7.81
C ARG A 149 1.80 5.90 6.90
N ILE A 150 1.26 5.28 5.86
CA ILE A 150 0.24 5.89 5.00
C ILE A 150 -1.07 6.11 5.79
N ASN A 151 -1.46 5.15 6.62
CA ASN A 151 -2.65 5.29 7.46
C ASN A 151 -2.49 6.39 8.53
N ASP A 152 -1.30 6.58 9.10
CA ASP A 152 -1.02 7.64 10.08
C ASP A 152 -1.34 9.04 9.56
N VAL A 153 -1.22 9.27 8.25
CA VAL A 153 -1.43 10.56 7.59
C VAL A 153 -2.79 10.70 6.94
N SER A 154 -3.72 9.79 7.22
CA SER A 154 -5.08 9.85 6.69
C SER A 154 -5.75 11.17 7.06
N GLU A 155 -6.33 11.83 6.07
CA GLU A 155 -7.09 13.09 6.21
C GLU A 155 -8.54 12.83 6.64
N GLY A 156 -8.95 11.56 6.68
CA GLY A 156 -10.23 11.06 7.14
C GLY A 156 -10.31 9.54 7.07
N ALA A 157 -11.43 8.99 7.53
CA ALA A 157 -11.69 7.56 7.49
C ALA A 157 -13.16 7.29 7.18
N ILE A 158 -13.43 6.17 6.51
CA ILE A 158 -14.79 5.65 6.34
C ILE A 158 -14.93 4.31 7.04
N ASP A 159 -16.16 3.95 7.40
CA ASP A 159 -16.45 2.63 7.93
C ASP A 159 -16.20 1.55 6.87
N ILE A 160 -15.61 0.45 7.31
CA ILE A 160 -15.46 -0.72 6.46
C ILE A 160 -16.81 -1.45 6.34
N PHE A 161 -17.08 -2.00 5.17
CA PHE A 161 -18.32 -2.77 4.91
C PHE A 161 -17.98 -4.07 4.18
N PRO A 162 -17.60 -5.13 4.90
CA PRO A 162 -17.28 -6.42 4.29
C PRO A 162 -18.54 -7.04 3.68
N PHE A 163 -18.46 -7.40 2.40
CA PHE A 163 -19.53 -8.15 1.76
C PHE A 163 -19.56 -9.59 2.27
N ARG A 164 -20.77 -10.12 2.44
CA ARG A 164 -20.94 -11.50 2.83
C ARG A 164 -20.31 -12.44 1.78
N PRO A 165 -19.45 -13.39 2.20
CA PRO A 165 -18.89 -14.36 1.28
C PRO A 165 -19.98 -15.31 0.76
N LEU A 166 -20.12 -15.41 -0.56
CA LEU A 166 -21.06 -16.30 -1.25
C LEU A 166 -20.33 -16.96 -2.41
N GLY A 167 -19.61 -18.04 -2.15
CA GLY A 167 -18.78 -18.71 -3.13
C GLY A 167 -17.73 -17.76 -3.75
N ASP A 168 -17.64 -17.74 -5.06
CA ASP A 168 -16.73 -16.92 -5.86
C ASP A 168 -17.27 -15.52 -6.19
N ARG A 169 -18.50 -15.18 -5.73
CA ARG A 169 -19.16 -13.91 -6.04
C ARG A 169 -18.25 -12.70 -5.81
N ASN A 170 -17.52 -12.68 -4.71
CA ASN A 170 -16.70 -11.53 -4.30
C ASN A 170 -15.47 -11.31 -5.20
N THR A 171 -15.17 -12.22 -6.11
CA THR A 171 -14.08 -12.12 -7.11
C THR A 171 -14.57 -11.62 -8.48
N ARG A 172 -15.88 -11.36 -8.63
CA ARG A 172 -16.47 -10.89 -9.87
C ARG A 172 -16.33 -9.39 -10.06
N PRO A 173 -16.05 -8.93 -11.28
CA PRO A 173 -15.92 -7.50 -11.60
C PRO A 173 -17.13 -6.65 -11.19
N ILE A 174 -18.35 -7.16 -11.36
CA ILE A 174 -19.55 -6.41 -10.93
C ILE A 174 -19.53 -6.10 -9.44
N VAL A 175 -19.01 -7.00 -8.59
CA VAL A 175 -18.90 -6.77 -7.15
C VAL A 175 -17.78 -5.76 -6.83
N PHE A 176 -16.75 -5.64 -7.67
CA PHE A 176 -15.74 -4.58 -7.55
C PHE A 176 -16.36 -3.20 -7.79
N GLN A 177 -17.25 -3.10 -8.79
CA GLN A 177 -18.02 -1.90 -9.07
C GLN A 177 -18.93 -1.54 -7.89
N ASP A 178 -19.70 -2.51 -7.36
CA ASP A 178 -20.59 -2.31 -6.21
C ASP A 178 -19.82 -1.81 -4.99
N SER A 179 -18.66 -2.42 -4.68
CA SER A 179 -17.80 -1.98 -3.60
C SER A 179 -17.28 -0.56 -3.82
N ASN A 180 -16.85 -0.24 -5.03
CA ASN A 180 -16.35 1.10 -5.35
C ASN A 180 -17.46 2.16 -5.22
N ASN A 181 -18.68 1.85 -5.66
CA ASN A 181 -19.83 2.73 -5.53
C ASN A 181 -20.19 3.00 -4.06
N ALA A 182 -20.14 1.96 -3.21
CA ALA A 182 -20.35 2.09 -1.79
C ALA A 182 -19.25 2.95 -1.12
N ILE A 183 -17.97 2.76 -1.48
CA ILE A 183 -16.86 3.61 -1.02
C ILE A 183 -17.11 5.06 -1.40
N ASN A 184 -17.44 5.34 -2.67
CA ASN A 184 -17.69 6.71 -3.15
C ASN A 184 -18.89 7.35 -2.47
N ALA A 185 -19.95 6.59 -2.19
CA ALA A 185 -21.12 7.07 -1.46
C ALA A 185 -20.76 7.45 -0.01
N LEU A 186 -19.99 6.63 0.69
CA LEU A 186 -19.51 6.92 2.04
C LEU A 186 -18.57 8.13 2.06
N MET A 187 -17.62 8.21 1.14
CA MET A 187 -16.74 9.38 1.01
C MET A 187 -17.56 10.67 0.83
N LYS A 188 -18.54 10.64 -0.06
CA LYS A 188 -19.45 11.78 -0.30
C LYS A 188 -20.25 12.14 0.95
N ALA A 189 -20.79 11.15 1.67
CA ALA A 189 -21.55 11.36 2.90
C ALA A 189 -20.72 12.02 4.01
N HIS A 190 -19.42 11.74 4.07
CA HIS A 190 -18.48 12.37 4.99
C HIS A 190 -17.88 13.70 4.48
N GLY A 191 -18.24 14.15 3.29
CA GLY A 191 -17.66 15.34 2.67
C GLY A 191 -16.24 15.17 2.16
N TYR A 192 -15.76 13.94 2.02
CA TYR A 192 -14.45 13.64 1.44
C TYR A 192 -14.52 13.66 -0.09
N HIS A 193 -13.41 14.00 -0.70
CA HIS A 193 -13.30 14.02 -2.16
C HIS A 193 -12.06 13.24 -2.63
N TYR A 194 -12.08 12.84 -3.88
CA TYR A 194 -10.97 12.12 -4.49
C TYR A 194 -9.72 13.02 -4.56
N GLY A 195 -8.57 12.47 -4.18
CA GLY A 195 -7.31 13.22 -4.01
C GLY A 195 -6.88 13.43 -2.57
N GLN A 196 -7.79 13.19 -1.60
CA GLN A 196 -7.44 13.08 -0.18
C GLN A 196 -6.93 11.69 0.16
N MET A 197 -6.12 11.61 1.21
CA MET A 197 -5.67 10.32 1.77
C MET A 197 -6.71 9.84 2.78
N ILE A 198 -7.57 8.91 2.35
CA ILE A 198 -8.68 8.39 3.18
C ILE A 198 -8.39 6.95 3.59
N SER A 199 -8.61 6.66 4.86
CA SER A 199 -8.51 5.33 5.46
C SER A 199 -9.82 4.53 5.29
N GLY A 200 -9.76 3.19 5.42
CA GLY A 200 -10.94 2.32 5.41
C GLY A 200 -11.37 1.83 4.03
N LEU A 201 -10.69 2.22 2.94
CA LEU A 201 -11.16 1.93 1.59
C LEU A 201 -10.98 0.45 1.19
N LYS A 202 -9.77 -0.10 1.34
CA LYS A 202 -9.39 -1.46 0.90
C LYS A 202 -8.24 -2.04 1.73
N LYS A 203 -7.91 -3.31 1.46
CA LYS A 203 -6.68 -3.97 1.90
C LYS A 203 -5.59 -3.73 0.88
N ASP A 204 -4.38 -3.42 1.34
CA ASP A 204 -3.22 -3.26 0.47
C ASP A 204 -2.61 -4.60 0.09
N ILE A 205 -2.21 -4.78 -1.17
CA ILE A 205 -1.27 -5.81 -1.57
C ILE A 205 0.11 -5.35 -1.12
N VAL A 206 0.79 -6.19 -0.34
CA VAL A 206 2.06 -5.84 0.30
C VAL A 206 3.18 -6.82 -0.03
N LEU A 207 4.42 -6.35 0.11
CA LEU A 207 5.61 -7.20 0.15
C LEU A 207 5.79 -7.73 1.58
N ALA A 208 6.10 -9.02 1.72
CA ALA A 208 6.34 -9.66 3.00
C ALA A 208 7.33 -10.82 2.83
N THR A 209 8.22 -11.02 3.80
CA THR A 209 9.20 -12.12 3.79
C THR A 209 8.54 -13.49 3.70
N ARG A 210 7.30 -13.60 4.21
CA ARG A 210 6.52 -14.83 4.17
C ARG A 210 6.32 -15.38 2.76
N LEU A 211 6.26 -14.51 1.75
CA LEU A 211 6.11 -14.92 0.34
C LEU A 211 7.26 -15.82 -0.15
N TRP A 212 8.45 -15.69 0.47
CA TRP A 212 9.66 -16.39 0.11
C TRP A 212 10.09 -17.43 1.15
N SER A 213 9.37 -17.52 2.26
CA SER A 213 9.78 -18.35 3.41
C SER A 213 9.64 -19.85 3.20
N ALA A 214 8.84 -20.29 2.24
CA ALA A 214 8.66 -21.70 1.90
C ALA A 214 8.00 -21.88 0.53
N PRO A 215 8.22 -23.00 -0.19
CA PRO A 215 7.64 -23.26 -1.52
C PRO A 215 6.13 -23.05 -1.61
N ARG A 216 5.38 -23.36 -0.55
CA ARG A 216 3.92 -23.17 -0.50
C ARG A 216 3.45 -21.72 -0.62
N TYR A 217 4.32 -20.74 -0.44
CA TYR A 217 4.01 -19.31 -0.52
C TYR A 217 4.44 -18.64 -1.82
N LEU A 218 5.23 -19.32 -2.68
CA LEU A 218 5.77 -18.73 -3.92
C LEU A 218 4.68 -18.25 -4.91
N ASN A 219 3.48 -18.82 -4.85
CA ASN A 219 2.34 -18.41 -5.68
C ASN A 219 1.21 -17.81 -4.83
N ARG A 220 1.57 -17.02 -3.84
CA ARG A 220 0.61 -16.37 -2.93
C ARG A 220 0.66 -14.86 -3.06
N VAL A 221 -0.44 -14.22 -2.65
CA VAL A 221 -0.53 -12.78 -2.44
C VAL A 221 -0.54 -12.48 -0.95
N ALA A 222 0.24 -11.50 -0.54
CA ALA A 222 0.16 -10.95 0.82
C ALA A 222 -0.73 -9.71 0.82
N ILE A 223 -1.70 -9.68 1.73
CA ILE A 223 -2.64 -8.56 1.92
C ILE A 223 -2.57 -8.07 3.36
N TYR A 224 -2.83 -6.75 3.55
CA TYR A 224 -2.70 -6.10 4.85
C TYR A 224 -3.62 -4.89 5.00
N GLY A 225 -3.93 -4.49 6.25
CA GLY A 225 -4.56 -3.23 6.59
C GLY A 225 -6.09 -3.29 6.65
N TRP A 226 -6.79 -2.45 5.90
CA TRP A 226 -8.22 -2.17 5.98
C TRP A 226 -8.61 -1.67 7.37
N TYR A 227 -8.33 -0.41 7.64
CA TYR A 227 -8.46 0.19 8.96
C TYR A 227 -9.88 0.70 9.22
N ARG A 228 -10.34 0.52 10.45
CA ARG A 228 -11.55 1.17 10.95
C ARG A 228 -11.29 2.62 11.32
N PRO A 229 -12.33 3.45 11.50
CA PRO A 229 -12.17 4.83 11.92
C PRO A 229 -11.44 5.01 13.27
N ASP A 230 -11.47 4.02 14.14
CA ASP A 230 -10.72 3.99 15.41
C ASP A 230 -9.22 3.70 15.25
N GLY A 231 -8.75 3.49 14.01
CA GLY A 231 -7.38 3.15 13.67
C GLY A 231 -7.04 1.66 13.81
N SER A 232 -7.96 0.82 14.27
CA SER A 232 -7.73 -0.63 14.32
C SER A 232 -7.78 -1.24 12.91
N ARG A 233 -6.80 -2.12 12.60
CA ARG A 233 -6.80 -2.85 11.32
C ARG A 233 -7.58 -4.15 11.42
N VAL A 234 -8.27 -4.49 10.33
CA VAL A 234 -9.03 -5.75 10.20
C VAL A 234 -8.14 -6.88 9.70
N GLN A 235 -7.17 -6.55 8.85
CA GLN A 235 -6.34 -7.54 8.19
C GLN A 235 -4.87 -7.39 8.63
N SER A 236 -4.39 -8.32 9.47
CA SER A 236 -2.95 -8.54 9.64
C SER A 236 -2.36 -9.15 8.38
N THR A 237 -1.04 -9.13 8.22
CA THR A 237 -0.38 -9.72 7.04
C THR A 237 -0.81 -11.16 6.82
N TYR A 238 -1.49 -11.42 5.70
CA TYR A 238 -2.04 -12.72 5.36
C TYR A 238 -1.63 -13.12 3.95
N ALA A 239 -1.03 -14.30 3.82
CA ALA A 239 -0.54 -14.86 2.55
C ALA A 239 -1.19 -16.21 2.23
N GLY A 240 -2.48 -16.37 2.54
CA GLY A 240 -3.23 -17.61 2.31
C GLY A 240 -3.86 -17.72 0.92
N HIS A 241 -4.08 -16.59 0.23
CA HIS A 241 -4.67 -16.58 -1.11
C HIS A 241 -3.63 -16.80 -2.20
N GLY A 242 -4.01 -17.48 -3.28
CA GLY A 242 -3.18 -17.62 -4.48
C GLY A 242 -3.08 -16.30 -5.26
N VAL A 243 -2.05 -16.16 -6.10
CA VAL A 243 -1.82 -14.94 -6.93
C VAL A 243 -2.98 -14.62 -7.88
N ASN A 244 -3.81 -15.61 -8.21
CA ASN A 244 -4.98 -15.45 -9.08
C ASN A 244 -6.27 -15.18 -8.29
N TYR A 245 -6.21 -15.15 -6.94
CA TYR A 245 -7.35 -14.78 -6.12
C TYR A 245 -7.36 -13.27 -5.90
N VAL A 246 -8.38 -12.62 -6.43
CA VAL A 246 -8.59 -11.18 -6.32
C VAL A 246 -10.05 -10.95 -5.95
N ASP A 247 -10.29 -10.29 -4.83
CA ASP A 247 -11.63 -9.89 -4.44
C ASP A 247 -11.78 -8.36 -4.35
N TYR A 248 -13.01 -7.91 -4.20
CA TYR A 248 -13.39 -6.48 -4.15
C TYR A 248 -12.62 -5.68 -3.08
N SER A 249 -12.12 -6.32 -2.03
CA SER A 249 -11.44 -5.63 -0.93
C SER A 249 -9.95 -5.42 -1.17
N HIS A 250 -9.37 -6.03 -2.20
CA HIS A 250 -7.96 -5.83 -2.54
C HIS A 250 -7.76 -4.47 -3.22
N GLY A 251 -6.66 -3.83 -2.91
CA GLY A 251 -6.23 -2.57 -3.53
C GLY A 251 -4.72 -2.54 -3.73
N VAL A 252 -4.27 -1.70 -4.63
CA VAL A 252 -2.85 -1.50 -4.92
C VAL A 252 -2.51 -0.03 -4.75
N ARG A 253 -1.63 0.27 -3.79
CA ARG A 253 -0.96 1.56 -3.67
C ARG A 253 0.45 1.43 -4.19
N LEU A 254 0.96 2.51 -4.78
CA LEU A 254 2.35 2.58 -5.22
C LEU A 254 3.16 3.46 -4.29
N VAL A 255 4.39 3.01 -4.06
CA VAL A 255 5.44 3.77 -3.41
C VAL A 255 6.51 4.05 -4.46
N SER A 256 6.89 5.31 -4.66
CA SER A 256 8.04 5.62 -5.53
C SER A 256 9.27 4.85 -5.04
N ARG A 257 10.08 4.32 -5.95
CA ARG A 257 11.38 3.75 -5.56
C ARG A 257 12.31 4.81 -4.97
N ARG A 258 12.17 6.07 -5.40
CA ARG A 258 12.89 7.20 -4.81
C ARG A 258 12.35 7.48 -3.41
N ALA A 259 13.23 7.44 -2.44
CA ALA A 259 13.02 7.84 -1.05
C ALA A 259 14.17 8.74 -0.59
N THR A 260 14.06 9.33 0.60
CA THR A 260 15.20 9.96 1.27
C THR A 260 15.34 9.48 2.70
N ILE A 261 16.60 9.30 3.14
CA ILE A 261 16.98 9.08 4.53
C ILE A 261 17.90 10.24 4.91
N ASP A 262 17.50 11.06 5.88
CA ASP A 262 18.22 12.26 6.33
C ASP A 262 18.55 13.22 5.17
N GLY A 263 17.59 13.35 4.23
CA GLY A 263 17.72 14.20 3.04
C GLY A 263 18.55 13.59 1.89
N LYS A 264 19.18 12.43 2.07
CA LYS A 264 19.94 11.74 1.02
C LYS A 264 19.02 10.80 0.24
N GLU A 265 19.08 10.88 -1.07
CA GLU A 265 18.30 9.99 -1.96
C GLU A 265 18.74 8.53 -1.84
N CYS A 266 17.76 7.63 -1.88
CA CYS A 266 17.94 6.19 -1.83
C CYS A 266 16.80 5.47 -2.54
N ASP A 267 16.99 4.19 -2.82
CA ASP A 267 15.99 3.33 -3.46
C ASP A 267 15.27 2.47 -2.42
N VAL A 268 13.94 2.50 -2.44
CA VAL A 268 13.09 1.74 -1.50
C VAL A 268 13.39 0.24 -1.54
N ARG A 269 13.61 -0.35 -2.72
CA ARG A 269 13.88 -1.79 -2.83
C ARG A 269 15.27 -2.13 -2.29
N GLU A 270 16.25 -1.30 -2.59
CA GLU A 270 17.61 -1.50 -2.04
C GLU A 270 17.61 -1.42 -0.51
N ILE A 271 16.82 -0.50 0.07
CA ILE A 271 16.64 -0.45 1.52
C ILE A 271 16.02 -1.75 2.04
N LEU A 272 14.94 -2.25 1.41
CA LEU A 272 14.22 -3.44 1.85
C LEU A 272 15.04 -4.73 1.71
N GLU A 273 15.91 -4.81 0.72
CA GLU A 273 16.77 -5.97 0.46
C GLU A 273 18.06 -5.98 1.30
N ASN A 274 18.44 -4.83 1.85
CA ASN A 274 19.67 -4.71 2.63
C ASN A 274 19.50 -5.21 4.07
N PRO A 275 20.33 -6.13 4.56
CA PRO A 275 20.18 -6.72 5.90
C PRO A 275 20.36 -5.73 7.06
N VAL A 276 20.93 -4.55 6.81
CA VAL A 276 21.10 -3.51 7.84
C VAL A 276 19.93 -2.51 7.81
N THR A 277 19.52 -2.05 6.63
CA THR A 277 18.60 -0.92 6.49
C THR A 277 17.13 -1.32 6.30
N PHE A 278 16.79 -2.58 6.04
CA PHE A 278 15.41 -3.00 5.77
C PHE A 278 14.42 -2.58 6.87
N ARG A 279 14.87 -2.55 8.13
CA ARG A 279 14.04 -2.15 9.28
C ARG A 279 13.60 -0.69 9.26
N LEU A 280 14.18 0.15 8.41
CA LEU A 280 13.72 1.53 8.20
C LEU A 280 12.36 1.58 7.50
N LEU A 281 12.02 0.55 6.70
CA LEU A 281 10.80 0.46 5.90
C LEU A 281 10.02 -0.85 6.10
N SER A 282 10.39 -1.67 7.09
CA SER A 282 9.75 -2.96 7.36
C SER A 282 9.85 -3.34 8.83
N ASP A 283 8.79 -3.91 9.37
CA ASP A 283 8.71 -4.51 10.71
C ASP A 283 8.98 -6.02 10.69
N GLU A 284 9.38 -6.57 9.54
CA GLU A 284 9.69 -7.98 9.35
C GLU A 284 10.98 -8.36 10.09
N ALA A 285 11.13 -9.66 10.39
CA ALA A 285 12.32 -10.17 11.09
C ALA A 285 13.58 -10.24 10.21
N ALA A 286 13.42 -10.20 8.88
CA ALA A 286 14.49 -10.32 7.89
C ALA A 286 14.26 -9.37 6.70
N PRO A 287 15.29 -9.06 5.90
CA PRO A 287 15.12 -8.31 4.67
C PRO A 287 14.19 -9.04 3.69
N ILE A 288 13.49 -8.28 2.87
CA ILE A 288 12.58 -8.80 1.85
C ILE A 288 13.38 -8.96 0.55
N VAL A 289 13.79 -10.17 0.23
CA VAL A 289 14.63 -10.48 -0.96
C VAL A 289 13.95 -11.56 -1.80
N PRO A 290 13.56 -11.24 -3.04
CA PRO A 290 13.55 -9.91 -3.67
C PRO A 290 12.42 -9.02 -3.13
N ALA A 291 12.63 -7.70 -3.13
CA ALA A 291 11.59 -6.70 -2.80
C ALA A 291 10.63 -6.49 -3.99
N SER A 292 10.11 -7.58 -4.52
CA SER A 292 9.18 -7.60 -5.66
C SER A 292 8.48 -8.94 -5.78
N TYR A 293 7.26 -8.97 -6.32
CA TYR A 293 6.64 -10.22 -6.72
C TYR A 293 7.32 -10.77 -7.98
N ILE A 294 7.75 -12.04 -7.91
CA ILE A 294 8.37 -12.72 -9.04
C ILE A 294 7.26 -13.26 -9.96
N ASN A 295 7.41 -13.04 -11.26
CA ASN A 295 6.54 -13.68 -12.23
C ASN A 295 7.03 -15.12 -12.49
N PRO A 296 6.27 -16.16 -12.09
CA PRO A 296 6.70 -17.56 -12.27
C PRO A 296 6.92 -17.97 -13.73
N GLY A 297 6.35 -17.23 -14.69
CA GLY A 297 6.48 -17.52 -16.13
C GLY A 297 7.72 -16.89 -16.80
N LYS A 298 8.59 -16.25 -16.03
CA LYS A 298 9.84 -15.63 -16.54
C LYS A 298 11.11 -16.24 -15.92
N GLN A 299 11.00 -17.37 -15.25
CA GLN A 299 12.16 -18.16 -14.79
C GLN A 299 12.51 -19.19 -15.84
#